data_6ae703233bb0c8818d58bdcc7703bb84
#
_entry.id   6ae703233bb0c8818d58bdcc7703bb84
#
_cell.length_a   1.000
_cell.length_b   1.000
_cell.length_c   1.000
_cell.angle_alpha   90.00
_cell.angle_beta   90.00
_cell.angle_gamma   90.00
#
_symmetry.space_group_name_H-M   'P 1'
#
loop_
_entity.id
_entity.type
_entity.pdbx_description
1 polymer ?
#
loop_
_entity_poly.entity_id
_entity_poly.type
_entity_poly.pdbx_seq_one_letter_code
_entity_poly.pdbx_strand_id
1 'polypeptide(L)'
;MPRQYLCAVLILCKCLQHFFHSRTALSLIIPCLITSPIPETNCSIKADVVEQDEKENGLRAILNFGHTIGHAVESAYDFKMTHGECVGIGMVGASYIAYKRNMIDESTLNRIENVLDMYGFKIRVDLPGKEVVYGYMQKDKKKIAGKLKFVLPTKVGEVMQTTDVSKDEIFAAFDYITK
;
A
#
# COMPACT_ATOMS: atom_id res chain seq x y z
N MET A 1 -21.08 7.55 6.46
CA MET A 1 -20.34 7.43 5.19
C MET A 1 -20.35 5.97 4.74
N PRO A 2 -20.54 5.66 3.47
CA PRO A 2 -20.47 4.27 3.02
C PRO A 2 -19.06 3.72 3.28
N ARG A 3 -18.96 2.52 3.84
CA ARG A 3 -17.70 1.78 4.11
C ARG A 3 -16.75 1.68 2.90
N GLN A 4 -17.25 2.01 1.71
CA GLN A 4 -16.53 1.97 0.43
C GLN A 4 -15.33 2.93 0.33
N TYR A 5 -15.34 4.05 1.09
CA TYR A 5 -14.25 5.03 1.10
C TYR A 5 -13.19 4.73 2.17
N LEU A 6 -13.48 3.80 3.06
CA LEU A 6 -12.63 3.50 4.21
C LEU A 6 -11.24 3.00 3.79
N CYS A 7 -11.18 2.12 2.79
CA CYS A 7 -9.90 1.56 2.32
C CYS A 7 -9.01 2.61 1.63
N ALA A 8 -9.58 3.40 0.71
CA ALA A 8 -8.83 4.44 0.01
C ALA A 8 -8.31 5.51 0.98
N VAL A 9 -9.11 5.87 1.98
CA VAL A 9 -8.79 6.90 2.98
C VAL A 9 -7.74 6.42 4.00
N LEU A 10 -7.81 5.17 4.47
CA LEU A 10 -6.79 4.57 5.35
C LEU A 10 -5.43 4.42 4.66
N ILE A 11 -5.46 4.10 3.39
CA ILE A 11 -4.28 4.00 2.52
C ILE A 11 -3.57 5.36 2.43
N LEU A 12 -4.33 6.43 2.14
CA LEU A 12 -3.82 7.79 2.04
C LEU A 12 -3.27 8.32 3.36
N CYS A 13 -3.85 7.96 4.50
CA CYS A 13 -3.44 8.46 5.80
C CYS A 13 -2.02 8.03 6.20
N LYS A 14 -1.64 6.76 5.99
CA LYS A 14 -0.27 6.28 6.27
C LYS A 14 0.75 6.87 5.30
N CYS A 15 0.39 7.06 4.04
CA CYS A 15 1.26 7.66 3.03
C CYS A 15 1.50 9.15 3.28
N LEU A 16 0.47 9.91 3.66
CA LEU A 16 0.58 11.35 3.92
C LEU A 16 1.38 11.67 5.20
N GLN A 17 1.35 10.84 6.25
CA GLN A 17 2.12 11.10 7.47
C GLN A 17 3.65 11.14 7.24
N HIS A 18 4.17 10.39 6.27
CA HIS A 18 5.61 10.44 5.92
C HIS A 18 5.95 11.56 4.93
N PHE A 19 5.00 11.99 4.11
CA PHE A 19 5.20 13.11 3.19
C PHE A 19 5.44 14.44 3.92
N PHE A 20 4.89 14.61 5.12
CA PHE A 20 5.06 15.82 5.95
C PHE A 20 6.44 15.99 6.60
N HIS A 21 7.33 14.99 6.54
CA HIS A 21 8.70 15.12 7.09
C HIS A 21 9.70 15.78 6.14
N SER A 22 9.36 16.04 4.90
CA SER A 22 10.21 16.78 3.96
C SER A 22 9.83 18.27 3.97
N ARG A 23 10.71 19.11 4.52
CA ARG A 23 10.51 20.57 4.73
C ARG A 23 10.29 21.40 3.46
N THR A 24 10.47 20.85 2.27
CA THR A 24 10.41 21.58 0.99
C THR A 24 9.05 21.57 0.28
N ALA A 25 8.13 20.66 0.65
CA ALA A 25 6.79 20.59 0.03
C ALA A 25 5.73 21.44 0.78
N LEU A 26 6.13 22.07 1.89
CA LEU A 26 5.20 22.69 2.83
C LEU A 26 4.51 23.95 2.30
N SER A 27 5.12 24.68 1.38
CA SER A 27 4.64 26.04 1.01
C SER A 27 3.50 26.07 -0.02
N LEU A 28 3.31 25.02 -0.81
CA LEU A 28 2.33 24.99 -1.89
C LEU A 28 1.08 24.16 -1.61
N ILE A 29 1.14 23.22 -0.66
CA ILE A 29 0.06 22.26 -0.37
C ILE A 29 -0.73 22.61 0.89
N ILE A 30 -0.16 23.42 1.79
CA ILE A 30 -0.78 23.83 3.06
C ILE A 30 -2.16 24.50 2.88
N PRO A 31 -2.42 25.40 1.93
CA PRO A 31 -3.73 26.03 1.83
C PRO A 31 -4.88 25.06 1.48
N CYS A 32 -4.58 24.00 0.72
CA CYS A 32 -5.59 23.04 0.29
C CYS A 32 -5.90 21.96 1.35
N LEU A 33 -4.92 21.62 2.20
CA LEU A 33 -5.08 20.59 3.23
C LEU A 33 -5.70 21.12 4.53
N ILE A 34 -5.54 22.41 4.84
CA ILE A 34 -6.07 23.03 6.07
C ILE A 34 -7.60 23.21 5.98
N THR A 35 -8.15 23.33 4.77
CA THR A 35 -9.60 23.52 4.56
C THR A 35 -10.36 22.23 4.26
N SER A 36 -9.66 21.09 4.18
CA SER A 36 -10.25 19.79 3.87
C SER A 36 -10.50 18.98 5.16
N PRO A 37 -11.68 18.40 5.37
CA PRO A 37 -11.97 17.53 6.52
C PRO A 37 -11.25 16.17 6.43
N ILE A 38 -10.46 15.92 5.39
CA ILE A 38 -9.76 14.66 5.12
C ILE A 38 -8.79 14.24 6.24
N PRO A 39 -7.95 15.13 6.83
CA PRO A 39 -7.04 14.74 7.90
C PRO A 39 -7.73 14.24 9.17
N GLU A 40 -8.78 14.93 9.62
CA GLU A 40 -9.53 14.56 10.82
C GLU A 40 -10.28 13.23 10.62
N THR A 41 -10.93 13.06 9.47
CA THR A 41 -11.61 11.82 9.11
C THR A 41 -10.63 10.64 9.05
N ASN A 42 -9.43 10.85 8.52
CA ASN A 42 -8.39 9.84 8.44
C ASN A 42 -7.88 9.40 9.82
N CYS A 43 -7.66 10.36 10.72
CA CYS A 43 -7.23 10.07 12.08
C CYS A 43 -8.29 9.30 12.86
N SER A 44 -9.57 9.69 12.73
CA SER A 44 -10.68 8.98 13.40
C SER A 44 -10.83 7.54 12.88
N ILE A 45 -10.78 7.32 11.58
CA ILE A 45 -10.86 5.99 10.98
C ILE A 45 -9.71 5.10 11.46
N LYS A 46 -8.49 5.65 11.53
CA LYS A 46 -7.33 4.91 12.03
C LYS A 46 -7.49 4.58 13.51
N ALA A 47 -7.97 5.51 14.32
CA ALA A 47 -8.27 5.28 15.74
C ALA A 47 -9.30 4.17 15.90
N ASP A 48 -10.42 4.24 15.18
CA ASP A 48 -11.48 3.23 15.19
C ASP A 48 -10.95 1.82 14.84
N VAL A 49 -10.06 1.72 13.85
CA VAL A 49 -9.45 0.44 13.47
C VAL A 49 -8.51 -0.08 14.55
N VAL A 50 -7.72 0.79 15.17
CA VAL A 50 -6.78 0.41 16.23
C VAL A 50 -7.53 0.01 17.50
N GLU A 51 -8.59 0.73 17.87
CA GLU A 51 -9.44 0.39 19.03
C GLU A 51 -10.16 -0.96 18.87
N GLN A 52 -10.62 -1.27 17.65
CA GLN A 52 -11.29 -2.55 17.36
C GLN A 52 -10.33 -3.74 17.29
N ASP A 53 -9.04 -3.52 17.03
CA ASP A 53 -8.06 -4.59 16.91
C ASP A 53 -6.68 -4.15 17.45
N GLU A 54 -6.60 -3.96 18.77
CA GLU A 54 -5.39 -3.51 19.46
C GLU A 54 -4.20 -4.48 19.25
N LYS A 55 -4.48 -5.77 19.13
CA LYS A 55 -3.46 -6.84 19.01
C LYS A 55 -3.10 -7.22 17.58
N GLU A 56 -3.63 -6.51 16.57
CA GLU A 56 -3.34 -6.76 15.14
C GLU A 56 -3.67 -8.20 14.67
N ASN A 57 -4.74 -8.78 15.19
CA ASN A 57 -5.15 -10.16 14.87
C ASN A 57 -6.09 -10.26 13.66
N GLY A 58 -6.57 -9.15 13.12
CA GLY A 58 -7.54 -9.18 12.01
C GLY A 58 -7.71 -7.83 11.32
N LEU A 59 -8.62 -6.99 11.82
CA LEU A 59 -9.00 -5.74 11.15
C LEU A 59 -7.83 -4.77 10.93
N ARG A 60 -6.93 -4.65 11.91
CA ARG A 60 -5.77 -3.76 11.82
C ARG A 60 -4.80 -4.13 10.70
N ALA A 61 -4.82 -5.37 10.25
CA ALA A 61 -3.99 -5.81 9.13
C ALA A 61 -4.29 -5.07 7.82
N ILE A 62 -5.50 -4.52 7.65
CA ILE A 62 -5.83 -3.68 6.49
C ILE A 62 -4.85 -2.51 6.33
N LEU A 63 -4.28 -2.02 7.44
CA LEU A 63 -3.30 -0.94 7.44
C LEU A 63 -1.96 -1.36 6.78
N ASN A 64 -1.74 -2.65 6.58
CA ASN A 64 -0.54 -3.20 5.94
C ASN A 64 -0.74 -3.49 4.44
N PHE A 65 -1.86 -3.07 3.83
CA PHE A 65 -2.07 -3.19 2.39
C PHE A 65 -0.95 -2.49 1.62
N GLY A 66 -0.32 -3.21 0.70
CA GLY A 66 0.82 -2.73 -0.09
C GLY A 66 2.19 -2.77 0.62
N HIS A 67 2.24 -2.94 1.95
CA HIS A 67 3.51 -2.83 2.70
C HIS A 67 4.52 -3.92 2.36
N THR A 68 4.08 -5.15 2.09
CA THR A 68 4.99 -6.28 1.82
C THR A 68 5.85 -6.05 0.58
N ILE A 69 5.25 -5.57 -0.50
CA ILE A 69 5.98 -5.18 -1.71
C ILE A 69 6.65 -3.81 -1.50
N GLY A 70 5.93 -2.86 -0.88
CA GLY A 70 6.42 -1.50 -0.66
C GLY A 70 7.73 -1.44 0.11
N HIS A 71 7.89 -2.16 1.21
CA HIS A 71 9.14 -2.23 1.98
C HIS A 71 10.30 -2.83 1.16
N ALA A 72 10.02 -3.82 0.32
CA ALA A 72 11.04 -4.39 -0.54
C ALA A 72 11.51 -3.39 -1.61
N VAL A 73 10.58 -2.63 -2.19
CA VAL A 73 10.88 -1.54 -3.13
C VAL A 73 11.67 -0.44 -2.42
N GLU A 74 11.24 0.01 -1.25
CA GLU A 74 11.92 1.02 -0.43
C GLU A 74 13.38 0.62 -0.15
N SER A 75 13.60 -0.63 0.27
CA SER A 75 14.94 -1.17 0.52
C SER A 75 15.78 -1.28 -0.76
N ALA A 76 15.17 -1.64 -1.88
CA ALA A 76 15.85 -1.76 -3.17
C ALA A 76 16.30 -0.41 -3.75
N TYR A 77 15.65 0.66 -3.34
CA TYR A 77 16.01 2.05 -3.70
C TYR A 77 16.89 2.75 -2.65
N ASP A 78 17.47 2.01 -1.70
CA ASP A 78 18.29 2.59 -0.62
C ASP A 78 17.60 3.76 0.10
N PHE A 79 16.29 3.64 0.31
CA PHE A 79 15.45 4.66 0.95
C PHE A 79 15.45 6.03 0.26
N LYS A 80 15.76 6.10 -1.04
CA LYS A 80 15.71 7.32 -1.84
C LYS A 80 14.29 7.73 -2.25
N MET A 81 13.36 6.78 -2.22
CA MET A 81 11.93 7.03 -2.37
C MET A 81 11.28 7.15 -1.00
N THR A 82 10.21 7.94 -0.91
CA THR A 82 9.46 8.04 0.35
C THR A 82 8.72 6.73 0.62
N HIS A 83 8.54 6.40 1.90
CA HIS A 83 7.78 5.22 2.32
C HIS A 83 6.38 5.19 1.66
N GLY A 84 5.69 6.33 1.61
CA GLY A 84 4.37 6.45 1.00
C GLY A 84 4.35 6.10 -0.48
N GLU A 85 5.32 6.59 -1.27
CA GLU A 85 5.45 6.23 -2.69
C GLU A 85 5.67 4.71 -2.86
N CYS A 86 6.55 4.12 -2.06
CA CYS A 86 6.83 2.69 -2.11
C CYS A 86 5.60 1.85 -1.73
N VAL A 87 4.85 2.26 -0.70
CA VAL A 87 3.61 1.59 -0.32
C VAL A 87 2.54 1.73 -1.40
N GLY A 88 2.41 2.90 -2.06
CA GLY A 88 1.51 3.08 -3.20
C GLY A 88 1.80 2.10 -4.34
N ILE A 89 3.07 1.96 -4.72
CA ILE A 89 3.51 0.96 -5.71
C ILE A 89 3.18 -0.46 -5.23
N GLY A 90 3.40 -0.75 -3.96
CA GLY A 90 3.09 -2.03 -3.35
C GLY A 90 1.59 -2.36 -3.35
N MET A 91 0.71 -1.34 -3.22
CA MET A 91 -0.73 -1.52 -3.35
C MET A 91 -1.13 -1.92 -4.77
N VAL A 92 -0.52 -1.31 -5.79
CA VAL A 92 -0.73 -1.71 -7.18
C VAL A 92 -0.32 -3.15 -7.39
N GLY A 93 0.87 -3.56 -6.92
CA GLY A 93 1.34 -4.93 -7.02
C GLY A 93 0.44 -5.94 -6.30
N ALA A 94 0.00 -5.63 -5.08
CA ALA A 94 -0.92 -6.49 -4.33
C ALA A 94 -2.31 -6.59 -5.01
N SER A 95 -2.81 -5.48 -5.58
CA SER A 95 -4.06 -5.48 -6.34
C SER A 95 -3.96 -6.29 -7.62
N TYR A 96 -2.82 -6.26 -8.31
CA TYR A 96 -2.56 -7.08 -9.47
C TYR A 96 -2.56 -8.59 -9.13
N ILE A 97 -1.95 -8.99 -8.00
CA ILE A 97 -2.03 -10.38 -7.52
C ILE A 97 -3.50 -10.78 -7.29
N ALA A 98 -4.28 -9.92 -6.61
CA ALA A 98 -5.70 -10.18 -6.38
C ALA A 98 -6.50 -10.30 -7.68
N TYR A 99 -6.23 -9.45 -8.67
CA TYR A 99 -6.82 -9.54 -10.01
C TYR A 99 -6.48 -10.87 -10.70
N LYS A 100 -5.21 -11.28 -10.71
CA LYS A 100 -4.77 -12.55 -11.31
C LYS A 100 -5.38 -13.78 -10.63
N ARG A 101 -5.73 -13.66 -9.36
CA ARG A 101 -6.47 -14.68 -8.59
C ARG A 101 -7.99 -14.60 -8.76
N ASN A 102 -8.52 -13.71 -9.61
CA ASN A 102 -9.96 -13.46 -9.79
C ASN A 102 -10.68 -13.04 -8.47
N MET A 103 -9.95 -12.46 -7.53
CA MET A 103 -10.52 -11.92 -6.28
C MET A 103 -11.19 -10.56 -6.53
N ILE A 104 -10.64 -9.77 -7.45
CA ILE A 104 -11.20 -8.51 -7.96
C ILE A 104 -11.23 -8.55 -9.49
N ASP A 105 -12.10 -7.76 -10.08
CA ASP A 105 -12.15 -7.55 -11.52
C ASP A 105 -11.18 -6.45 -11.99
N GLU A 106 -11.01 -6.35 -13.31
CA GLU A 106 -10.15 -5.33 -13.93
C GLU A 106 -10.63 -3.91 -13.62
N SER A 107 -11.92 -3.71 -13.52
CA SER A 107 -12.51 -2.39 -13.21
C SER A 107 -12.11 -1.93 -11.81
N THR A 108 -12.06 -2.83 -10.85
CA THR A 108 -11.60 -2.57 -9.47
C THR A 108 -10.10 -2.30 -9.43
N LEU A 109 -9.28 -3.06 -10.17
CA LEU A 109 -7.84 -2.81 -10.30
C LEU A 109 -7.58 -1.40 -10.86
N ASN A 110 -8.20 -1.07 -11.99
CA ASN A 110 -8.07 0.23 -12.63
C ASN A 110 -8.54 1.37 -11.72
N ARG A 111 -9.59 1.15 -10.92
CA ARG A 111 -10.08 2.14 -9.95
C ARG A 111 -9.06 2.41 -8.85
N ILE A 112 -8.37 1.38 -8.34
CA ILE A 112 -7.30 1.53 -7.34
C ILE A 112 -6.14 2.34 -7.93
N GLU A 113 -5.70 2.01 -9.15
CA GLU A 113 -4.63 2.74 -9.83
C GLU A 113 -4.99 4.20 -10.08
N ASN A 114 -6.19 4.46 -10.61
CA ASN A 114 -6.66 5.82 -10.87
C ASN A 114 -6.72 6.67 -9.60
N VAL A 115 -7.14 6.10 -8.47
CA VAL A 115 -7.14 6.83 -7.20
C VAL A 115 -5.71 7.18 -6.78
N LEU A 116 -4.77 6.26 -6.86
CA LEU A 116 -3.37 6.52 -6.53
C LEU A 116 -2.77 7.60 -7.44
N ASP A 117 -3.01 7.50 -8.75
CA ASP A 117 -2.53 8.47 -9.74
C ASP A 117 -3.13 9.87 -9.52
N MET A 118 -4.44 9.98 -9.24
CA MET A 118 -5.13 11.24 -8.91
C MET A 118 -4.49 11.95 -7.71
N TYR A 119 -3.95 11.21 -6.75
CA TYR A 119 -3.25 11.77 -5.60
C TYR A 119 -1.73 11.96 -5.84
N GLY A 120 -1.27 11.79 -7.09
CA GLY A 120 0.12 12.03 -7.49
C GLY A 120 1.10 10.92 -7.10
N PHE A 121 0.61 9.73 -6.73
CA PHE A 121 1.48 8.58 -6.49
C PHE A 121 1.99 8.01 -7.81
N LYS A 122 3.27 7.64 -7.83
CA LYS A 122 3.81 6.83 -8.93
C LYS A 122 3.24 5.41 -8.81
N ILE A 123 2.59 4.94 -9.85
CA ILE A 123 2.01 3.58 -9.92
C ILE A 123 2.92 2.60 -10.67
N ARG A 124 4.01 3.09 -11.26
CA ARG A 124 5.05 2.31 -11.96
C ARG A 124 6.42 2.86 -11.62
N VAL A 125 7.42 1.99 -11.60
CA VAL A 125 8.80 2.32 -11.21
C VAL A 125 9.81 1.44 -11.96
N ASP A 126 11.01 1.94 -12.22
CA ASP A 126 12.09 1.12 -12.80
C ASP A 126 12.75 0.30 -11.69
N LEU A 127 12.35 -0.96 -11.52
CA LEU A 127 12.91 -1.82 -10.50
C LEU A 127 14.38 -2.20 -10.83
N PRO A 128 15.27 -2.23 -9.83
CA PRO A 128 16.67 -2.60 -10.02
C PRO A 128 16.89 -4.10 -10.35
N GLY A 129 15.80 -4.84 -10.54
CA GLY A 129 15.74 -6.25 -10.85
C GLY A 129 14.85 -7.02 -9.88
N LYS A 130 14.01 -7.91 -10.41
CA LYS A 130 13.02 -8.69 -9.64
C LYS A 130 13.66 -9.52 -8.53
N GLU A 131 14.78 -10.19 -8.84
CA GLU A 131 15.50 -11.02 -7.87
C GLU A 131 16.07 -10.20 -6.71
N VAL A 132 16.52 -8.97 -6.99
CA VAL A 132 17.03 -8.05 -5.95
C VAL A 132 15.91 -7.66 -5.00
N VAL A 133 14.77 -7.21 -5.52
CA VAL A 133 13.61 -6.82 -4.73
C VAL A 133 13.08 -8.01 -3.93
N TYR A 134 12.97 -9.18 -4.56
CA TYR A 134 12.58 -10.41 -3.88
C TYR A 134 13.54 -10.79 -2.75
N GLY A 135 14.85 -10.59 -2.95
CA GLY A 135 15.87 -10.80 -1.92
C GLY A 135 15.63 -9.97 -0.66
N TYR A 136 15.20 -8.71 -0.80
CA TYR A 136 14.81 -7.86 0.33
C TYR A 136 13.55 -8.39 1.03
N MET A 137 12.53 -8.82 0.30
CA MET A 137 11.34 -9.46 0.89
C MET A 137 11.70 -10.69 1.73
N GLN A 138 12.64 -11.52 1.27
CA GLN A 138 13.08 -12.71 2.02
C GLN A 138 13.85 -12.36 3.31
N LYS A 139 14.58 -11.23 3.33
CA LYS A 139 15.24 -10.73 4.55
C LYS A 139 14.20 -10.32 5.60
N ASP A 140 13.15 -9.64 5.21
CA ASP A 140 12.06 -9.27 6.11
C ASP A 140 11.30 -10.49 6.63
N LYS A 141 11.06 -11.50 5.79
CA LYS A 141 10.50 -12.79 6.20
C LYS A 141 11.26 -13.42 7.38
N LYS A 142 12.60 -13.37 7.36
CA LYS A 142 13.43 -13.93 8.45
C LYS A 142 13.26 -13.18 9.77
N LYS A 143 12.93 -11.87 9.72
CA LYS A 143 12.67 -11.06 10.91
C LYS A 143 11.29 -11.32 11.53
N ILE A 144 10.30 -11.72 10.73
CA ILE A 144 8.89 -11.86 11.12
C ILE A 144 8.46 -13.34 11.09
N ALA A 145 9.12 -14.22 11.86
CA ALA A 145 8.68 -15.61 12.11
C ALA A 145 8.30 -16.46 10.87
N GLY A 146 8.94 -16.23 9.72
CA GLY A 146 9.03 -17.30 8.72
C GLY A 146 8.08 -17.25 7.52
N LYS A 147 7.04 -16.42 7.46
CA LYS A 147 6.14 -16.33 6.28
C LYS A 147 5.88 -14.88 5.86
N LEU A 148 5.92 -14.62 4.54
CA LEU A 148 5.49 -13.33 4.00
C LEU A 148 3.95 -13.24 4.11
N LYS A 149 3.48 -12.19 4.79
CA LYS A 149 2.05 -11.90 4.88
C LYS A 149 1.70 -10.85 3.84
N PHE A 150 0.75 -11.17 2.99
CA PHE A 150 0.16 -10.24 2.02
C PHE A 150 -1.22 -9.82 2.50
N VAL A 151 -1.57 -8.57 2.21
CA VAL A 151 -2.93 -8.06 2.33
C VAL A 151 -3.41 -7.82 0.90
N LEU A 152 -4.43 -8.56 0.48
CA LEU A 152 -4.97 -8.53 -0.88
C LEU A 152 -6.41 -8.03 -0.84
N PRO A 153 -6.83 -7.14 -1.78
CA PRO A 153 -8.22 -6.70 -1.86
C PRO A 153 -9.12 -7.83 -2.36
N THR A 154 -10.30 -7.96 -1.76
CA THR A 154 -11.37 -8.90 -2.20
C THR A 154 -12.51 -8.15 -2.89
N LYS A 155 -12.69 -6.90 -2.55
CA LYS A 155 -13.57 -5.91 -3.20
C LYS A 155 -13.20 -4.51 -2.73
N VAL A 156 -13.86 -3.51 -3.28
CA VAL A 156 -13.70 -2.13 -2.79
C VAL A 156 -14.10 -2.05 -1.31
N GLY A 157 -13.15 -1.64 -0.47
CA GLY A 157 -13.36 -1.48 0.98
C GLY A 157 -13.15 -2.76 1.81
N GLU A 158 -12.71 -3.86 1.21
CA GLU A 158 -12.46 -5.10 1.91
C GLU A 158 -11.16 -5.76 1.45
N VAL A 159 -10.40 -6.30 2.39
CA VAL A 159 -9.15 -7.01 2.14
C VAL A 159 -9.09 -8.30 2.95
N MET A 160 -8.23 -9.22 2.52
CA MET A 160 -7.88 -10.42 3.29
C MET A 160 -6.38 -10.53 3.47
N GLN A 161 -5.95 -11.19 4.56
CA GLN A 161 -4.57 -11.61 4.74
C GLN A 161 -4.35 -13.00 4.17
N THR A 162 -3.18 -13.19 3.54
CA THR A 162 -2.74 -14.50 3.08
C THR A 162 -1.23 -14.66 3.19
N THR A 163 -0.76 -15.89 3.30
CA THR A 163 0.67 -16.24 3.31
C THR A 163 1.05 -17.20 2.19
N ASP A 164 0.12 -17.50 1.28
CA ASP A 164 0.26 -18.49 0.22
C ASP A 164 0.61 -17.90 -1.15
N VAL A 165 1.04 -16.62 -1.20
CA VAL A 165 1.46 -15.99 -2.45
C VAL A 165 2.77 -16.62 -2.93
N SER A 166 2.73 -17.18 -4.14
CA SER A 166 3.87 -17.84 -4.77
C SER A 166 4.91 -16.84 -5.28
N LYS A 167 6.15 -17.33 -5.51
CA LYS A 167 7.20 -16.52 -6.14
C LYS A 167 6.80 -16.02 -7.52
N ASP A 168 6.12 -16.85 -8.30
CA ASP A 168 5.71 -16.50 -9.67
C ASP A 168 4.66 -15.39 -9.68
N GLU A 169 3.71 -15.40 -8.75
CA GLU A 169 2.74 -14.32 -8.59
C GLU A 169 3.42 -13.00 -8.16
N ILE A 170 4.39 -13.08 -7.26
CA ILE A 170 5.18 -11.91 -6.85
C ILE A 170 5.95 -11.34 -8.05
N PHE A 171 6.57 -12.21 -8.86
CA PHE A 171 7.33 -11.79 -10.05
C PHE A 171 6.43 -11.18 -11.11
N ALA A 172 5.24 -11.75 -11.33
CA ALA A 172 4.23 -11.17 -12.22
C ALA A 172 3.77 -9.78 -11.72
N ALA A 173 3.65 -9.59 -10.40
CA ALA A 173 3.35 -8.29 -9.84
C ALA A 173 4.52 -7.30 -10.03
N PHE A 174 5.77 -7.74 -9.91
CA PHE A 174 6.94 -6.91 -10.20
C PHE A 174 6.99 -6.49 -11.66
N ASP A 175 6.70 -7.41 -12.60
CA ASP A 175 6.59 -7.06 -14.03
C ASP A 175 5.50 -6.01 -14.26
N TYR A 176 4.37 -6.15 -13.59
CA TYR A 176 3.24 -5.24 -13.72
C TYR A 176 3.54 -3.83 -13.21
N ILE A 177 4.26 -3.68 -12.09
CA ILE A 177 4.63 -2.39 -11.52
C ILE A 177 5.92 -1.80 -12.12
N THR A 178 6.60 -2.52 -13.01
CA THR A 178 7.78 -2.01 -13.73
C THR A 178 7.34 -1.21 -14.96
N LYS A 179 8.09 -0.12 -15.27
CA LYS A 179 7.91 0.68 -16.48
C LYS A 179 8.48 -0.03 -17.70
#